data_31b2deea017efafcc19ae607bd8c9e21
#
_entry.id   31b2deea017efafcc19ae607bd8c9e21
#
_cell.length_a   1.000
_cell.length_b   1.000
_cell.length_c   1.000
_cell.angle_alpha   90.00
_cell.angle_beta   90.00
_cell.angle_gamma   90.00
#
_symmetry.space_group_name_H-M   'P 1'
#
loop_
_entity.id
_entity.type
_entity.pdbx_description
1 polymer ?
#
loop_
_entity_poly.entity_id
_entity_poly.type
_entity_poly.pdbx_seq_one_letter_code
_entity_poly.pdbx_strand_id
1 'polypeptide(L)'
;YLQHIAMFLALGAAFGVTLRSGQEALCTRFARAVEGTLSPGATAYTRGVTLAWAVYCAAMAAASSLLYFFAPLPAWSIFANLLTLPLVGAMFVAESLVRARACPELAHHGVLGGVVRSVLAYWDNGVRPTPGPH
;
A
#
# COMPACT_ATOMS: atom_id res chain seq x y z
N TYR A 1 -18.85 0.50 12.64
CA TYR A 1 -18.62 -0.89 12.22
C TYR A 1 -18.82 -1.07 10.71
N LEU A 2 -20.00 -0.77 10.18
CA LEU A 2 -20.32 -0.97 8.75
C LEU A 2 -19.36 -0.22 7.84
N GLN A 3 -19.00 1.02 8.15
CA GLN A 3 -18.05 1.80 7.37
C GLN A 3 -16.66 1.16 7.37
N HIS A 4 -16.19 0.70 8.52
CA HIS A 4 -14.88 0.05 8.66
C HIS A 4 -14.80 -1.23 7.83
N ILE A 5 -15.80 -2.10 7.99
CA ILE A 5 -15.88 -3.35 7.23
C ILE A 5 -16.05 -3.10 5.72
N ALA A 6 -16.95 -2.20 5.32
CA ALA A 6 -17.18 -1.87 3.92
C ALA A 6 -15.91 -1.37 3.23
N MET A 7 -15.11 -0.56 3.92
CA MET A 7 -13.83 -0.08 3.40
C MET A 7 -12.87 -1.25 3.12
N PHE A 8 -12.67 -2.13 4.10
CA PHE A 8 -11.74 -3.26 3.94
C PHE A 8 -12.25 -4.31 2.94
N LEU A 9 -13.55 -4.55 2.89
CA LEU A 9 -14.14 -5.44 1.88
C LEU A 9 -14.02 -4.85 0.47
N ALA A 10 -14.26 -3.55 0.30
CA ALA A 10 -14.10 -2.88 -0.99
C ALA A 10 -12.64 -2.91 -1.47
N LEU A 11 -11.68 -2.59 -0.59
CA LEU A 11 -10.26 -2.68 -0.89
C LEU A 11 -9.83 -4.12 -1.19
N GLY A 12 -10.25 -5.08 -0.36
CA GLY A 12 -9.96 -6.50 -0.57
C GLY A 12 -10.54 -7.02 -1.89
N ALA A 13 -11.75 -6.60 -2.23
CA ALA A 13 -12.38 -6.94 -3.51
C ALA A 13 -11.62 -6.30 -4.69
N ALA A 14 -11.21 -5.02 -4.58
CA ALA A 14 -10.44 -4.35 -5.61
C ALA A 14 -9.10 -5.05 -5.87
N PHE A 15 -8.37 -5.42 -4.83
CA PHE A 15 -7.15 -6.20 -4.96
C PHE A 15 -7.42 -7.62 -5.49
N GLY A 16 -8.43 -8.30 -4.95
CA GLY A 16 -8.76 -9.68 -5.31
C GLY A 16 -9.24 -9.85 -6.75
N VAL A 17 -10.06 -8.93 -7.25
CA VAL A 17 -10.57 -8.97 -8.63
C VAL A 17 -9.43 -8.87 -9.64
N THR A 18 -8.41 -8.06 -9.37
CA THR A 18 -7.26 -7.91 -10.26
C THR A 18 -6.32 -9.13 -10.28
N LEU A 19 -6.48 -10.06 -9.35
CA LEU A 19 -5.74 -11.33 -9.33
C LEU A 19 -6.35 -12.43 -10.20
N ARG A 20 -7.55 -12.21 -10.76
CA ARG A 20 -8.19 -13.18 -11.66
C ARG A 20 -7.37 -13.41 -12.92
N SER A 21 -7.52 -14.60 -13.50
CA SER A 21 -6.89 -14.99 -14.75
C SER A 21 -7.20 -13.98 -15.86
N GLY A 22 -6.18 -13.57 -16.61
CA GLY A 22 -6.32 -12.62 -17.72
C GLY A 22 -6.34 -11.15 -17.30
N GLN A 23 -6.31 -10.83 -16.00
CA GLN A 23 -6.19 -9.46 -15.51
C GLN A 23 -4.80 -9.18 -14.93
N GLU A 24 -4.34 -7.94 -15.10
CA GLU A 24 -3.13 -7.45 -14.50
C GLU A 24 -3.40 -7.07 -13.03
N ALA A 25 -2.56 -7.55 -12.09
CA ALA A 25 -2.69 -7.23 -10.68
C ALA A 25 -2.61 -5.72 -10.43
N LEU A 26 -3.35 -5.22 -9.44
CA LEU A 26 -3.45 -3.78 -9.17
C LEU A 26 -2.08 -3.13 -8.89
N CYS A 27 -1.26 -3.76 -8.05
CA CYS A 27 0.10 -3.26 -7.77
C CYS A 27 1.01 -3.33 -9.01
N THR A 28 0.80 -4.30 -9.91
CA THR A 28 1.51 -4.39 -11.20
C THR A 28 1.14 -3.21 -12.10
N ARG A 29 -0.14 -2.82 -12.15
CA ARG A 29 -0.59 -1.64 -12.91
C ARG A 29 0.06 -0.37 -12.41
N PHE A 30 0.12 -0.18 -11.10
CA PHE A 30 0.79 0.99 -10.50
C PHE A 30 2.28 1.02 -10.81
N ALA A 31 2.98 -0.11 -10.65
CA ALA A 31 4.40 -0.20 -10.94
C ALA A 31 4.69 0.08 -12.42
N ARG A 32 3.87 -0.44 -13.33
CA ARG A 32 4.02 -0.19 -14.77
C ARG A 32 3.73 1.26 -15.13
N ALA A 33 2.75 1.90 -14.51
CA ALA A 33 2.46 3.31 -14.73
C ALA A 33 3.62 4.22 -14.32
N VAL A 34 4.39 3.84 -13.30
CA VAL A 34 5.55 4.59 -12.80
C VAL A 34 6.81 4.30 -13.62
N GLU A 35 7.05 3.05 -13.99
CA GLU A 35 8.31 2.61 -14.62
C GLU A 35 8.23 2.34 -16.14
N GLY A 36 7.02 2.23 -16.68
CA GLY A 36 6.77 1.90 -18.09
C GLY A 36 6.82 0.40 -18.36
N THR A 37 7.99 -0.23 -18.36
CA THR A 37 8.15 -1.68 -18.56
C THR A 37 8.65 -2.37 -17.30
N LEU A 38 8.06 -3.54 -16.98
CA LEU A 38 8.46 -4.36 -15.84
C LEU A 38 9.11 -5.65 -16.31
N SER A 39 10.17 -6.08 -15.61
CA SER A 39 10.73 -7.41 -15.77
C SER A 39 9.72 -8.50 -15.32
N PRO A 40 9.82 -9.75 -15.83
CA PRO A 40 8.94 -10.85 -15.38
C PRO A 40 9.01 -11.08 -13.86
N GLY A 41 10.18 -10.93 -13.25
CA GLY A 41 10.36 -11.04 -11.81
C GLY A 41 9.65 -9.94 -11.04
N ALA A 42 9.70 -8.70 -11.51
CA ALA A 42 8.98 -7.56 -10.92
C ALA A 42 7.47 -7.72 -11.05
N THR A 43 6.97 -8.23 -12.17
CA THR A 43 5.55 -8.54 -12.36
C THR A 43 5.06 -9.62 -11.40
N ALA A 44 5.82 -10.69 -11.21
CA ALA A 44 5.49 -11.76 -10.25
C ALA A 44 5.49 -11.22 -8.81
N TYR A 45 6.46 -10.37 -8.45
CA TYR A 45 6.54 -9.74 -7.14
C TYR A 45 5.32 -8.84 -6.86
N THR A 46 4.97 -7.95 -7.78
CA THR A 46 3.83 -7.02 -7.60
C THR A 46 2.49 -7.77 -7.54
N ARG A 47 2.37 -8.90 -8.25
CA ARG A 47 1.22 -9.79 -8.09
C ARG A 47 1.15 -10.41 -6.69
N GLY A 48 2.28 -10.83 -6.13
CA GLY A 48 2.37 -11.31 -4.76
C GLY A 48 2.01 -10.24 -3.73
N VAL A 49 2.43 -9.00 -3.94
CA VAL A 49 2.05 -7.83 -3.10
C VAL A 49 0.55 -7.58 -3.15
N THR A 50 -0.06 -7.65 -4.34
CA THR A 50 -1.51 -7.51 -4.50
C THR A 50 -2.27 -8.59 -3.71
N LEU A 51 -1.79 -9.84 -3.76
CA LEU A 51 -2.35 -10.93 -2.97
C LEU A 51 -2.19 -10.69 -1.47
N ALA A 52 -1.02 -10.24 -1.02
CA ALA A 52 -0.76 -9.93 0.39
C ALA A 52 -1.71 -8.83 0.91
N TRP A 53 -1.95 -7.79 0.13
CA TRP A 53 -2.91 -6.75 0.46
C TRP A 53 -4.35 -7.25 0.50
N ALA A 54 -4.75 -8.11 -0.45
CA ALA A 54 -6.08 -8.73 -0.45
C ALA A 54 -6.30 -9.58 0.82
N VAL A 55 -5.32 -10.40 1.17
CA VAL A 55 -5.37 -11.23 2.40
C VAL A 55 -5.39 -10.36 3.65
N TYR A 56 -4.58 -9.32 3.69
CA TYR A 56 -4.56 -8.35 4.80
C TYR A 56 -5.92 -7.68 4.97
N CYS A 57 -6.54 -7.19 3.91
CA CYS A 57 -7.88 -6.57 3.98
C CYS A 57 -8.95 -7.56 4.46
N ALA A 58 -8.89 -8.81 3.99
CA ALA A 58 -9.80 -9.86 4.46
C ALA A 58 -9.60 -10.18 5.95
N ALA A 59 -8.34 -10.25 6.41
CA ALA A 59 -8.02 -10.46 7.82
C ALA A 59 -8.49 -9.29 8.70
N MET A 60 -8.34 -8.05 8.25
CA MET A 60 -8.83 -6.87 8.97
C MET A 60 -10.36 -6.85 9.07
N ALA A 61 -11.06 -7.20 7.99
CA ALA A 61 -12.52 -7.33 8.00
C ALA A 61 -12.99 -8.43 8.96
N ALA A 62 -12.33 -9.59 8.94
CA ALA A 62 -12.63 -10.71 9.84
C ALA A 62 -12.36 -10.32 11.30
N ALA A 63 -11.20 -9.75 11.61
CA ALA A 63 -10.86 -9.30 12.95
C ALA A 63 -11.85 -8.25 13.48
N SER A 64 -12.23 -7.28 12.65
CA SER A 64 -13.23 -6.28 12.99
C SER A 64 -14.58 -6.92 13.31
N SER A 65 -15.00 -7.91 12.52
CA SER A 65 -16.28 -8.63 12.77
C SER A 65 -16.22 -9.43 14.05
N LEU A 66 -15.14 -10.18 14.28
CA LEU A 66 -14.98 -10.97 15.51
C LEU A 66 -14.98 -10.08 16.75
N LEU A 67 -14.26 -8.96 16.72
CA LEU A 67 -14.23 -8.02 17.83
C LEU A 67 -15.61 -7.38 18.07
N TYR A 68 -16.31 -7.03 17.01
CA TYR A 68 -17.63 -6.42 17.12
C TYR A 68 -18.67 -7.35 17.75
N PHE A 69 -18.67 -8.64 17.37
CA PHE A 69 -19.68 -9.59 17.84
C PHE A 69 -19.31 -10.29 19.16
N PHE A 70 -18.03 -10.46 19.46
CA PHE A 70 -17.57 -11.27 20.59
C PHE A 70 -16.83 -10.50 21.67
N ALA A 71 -16.38 -9.27 21.39
CA ALA A 71 -15.68 -8.42 22.35
C ALA A 71 -16.53 -7.24 22.82
N PRO A 72 -16.19 -6.61 23.96
CA PRO A 72 -16.82 -5.36 24.37
C PRO A 72 -16.62 -4.25 23.34
N LEU A 73 -17.63 -3.39 23.13
CA LEU A 73 -17.57 -2.26 22.20
C LEU A 73 -16.33 -1.39 22.36
N PRO A 74 -15.81 -1.10 23.57
CA PRO A 74 -14.56 -0.36 23.71
C PRO A 74 -13.36 -1.04 23.05
N ALA A 75 -13.26 -2.37 23.10
CA ALA A 75 -12.18 -3.11 22.47
C ALA A 75 -12.22 -3.00 20.94
N TRP A 76 -13.41 -3.13 20.35
CA TRP A 76 -13.60 -2.91 18.92
C TRP A 76 -13.27 -1.46 18.52
N SER A 77 -13.69 -0.49 19.31
CA SER A 77 -13.42 0.92 19.05
C SER A 77 -11.93 1.24 19.05
N ILE A 78 -11.17 0.69 20.00
CA ILE A 78 -9.70 0.81 20.03
C ILE A 78 -9.07 0.19 18.77
N PHE A 79 -9.52 -0.99 18.39
CA PHE A 79 -9.05 -1.65 17.18
C PHE A 79 -9.34 -0.81 15.93
N ALA A 80 -10.59 -0.38 15.75
CA ALA A 80 -11.03 0.32 14.54
C ALA A 80 -10.43 1.72 14.41
N ASN A 81 -10.27 2.46 15.51
CA ASN A 81 -9.86 3.85 15.48
C ASN A 81 -8.38 4.07 15.81
N LEU A 82 -7.79 3.23 16.67
CA LEU A 82 -6.42 3.40 17.13
C LEU A 82 -5.45 2.43 16.46
N LEU A 83 -5.80 1.15 16.36
CA LEU A 83 -4.89 0.13 15.84
C LEU A 83 -4.89 0.02 14.31
N THR A 84 -5.97 0.41 13.64
CA THR A 84 -6.07 0.30 12.17
C THR A 84 -4.97 1.08 11.46
N LEU A 85 -4.71 2.33 11.84
CA LEU A 85 -3.68 3.16 11.20
C LEU A 85 -2.26 2.60 11.41
N PRO A 86 -1.83 2.25 12.64
CA PRO A 86 -0.53 1.61 12.83
C PRO A 86 -0.39 0.27 12.10
N LEU A 87 -1.44 -0.54 12.02
CA LEU A 87 -1.43 -1.81 11.31
C LEU A 87 -1.28 -1.63 9.80
N VAL A 88 -2.00 -0.67 9.21
CA VAL A 88 -1.83 -0.29 7.80
C VAL A 88 -0.42 0.24 7.56
N GLY A 89 0.08 1.11 8.43
CA GLY A 89 1.44 1.63 8.38
C GLY A 89 2.49 0.51 8.46
N ALA A 90 2.31 -0.46 9.37
CA ALA A 90 3.18 -1.62 9.49
C ALA A 90 3.17 -2.48 8.22
N MET A 91 2.01 -2.64 7.59
CA MET A 91 1.90 -3.35 6.31
C MET A 91 2.70 -2.64 5.19
N PHE A 92 2.60 -1.30 5.10
CA PHE A 92 3.39 -0.52 4.15
C PHE A 92 4.90 -0.63 4.41
N VAL A 93 5.32 -0.56 5.66
CA VAL A 93 6.74 -0.72 6.04
C VAL A 93 7.23 -2.12 5.70
N ALA A 94 6.49 -3.16 6.06
CA ALA A 94 6.83 -4.54 5.75
C ALA A 94 6.94 -4.76 4.23
N GLU A 95 5.99 -4.26 3.46
CA GLU A 95 6.01 -4.33 2.00
C GLU A 95 7.24 -3.62 1.43
N SER A 96 7.56 -2.41 1.90
CA SER A 96 8.72 -1.65 1.47
C SER A 96 10.04 -2.37 1.74
N LEU A 97 10.16 -3.01 2.92
CA LEU A 97 11.35 -3.80 3.28
C LEU A 97 11.50 -5.05 2.40
N VAL A 98 10.40 -5.76 2.15
CA VAL A 98 10.40 -6.94 1.27
C VAL A 98 10.74 -6.53 -0.16
N ARG A 99 10.19 -5.43 -0.65
CA ARG A 99 10.48 -4.87 -1.98
C ARG A 99 11.95 -4.53 -2.13
N ALA A 100 12.56 -3.88 -1.15
CA ALA A 100 13.97 -3.54 -1.17
C ALA A 100 14.88 -4.78 -1.28
N ARG A 101 14.46 -5.90 -0.71
CA ARG A 101 15.20 -7.16 -0.75
C ARG A 101 14.92 -8.01 -1.99
N ALA A 102 13.65 -8.10 -2.38
CA ALA A 102 13.21 -8.99 -3.45
C ALA A 102 13.35 -8.36 -4.85
N CYS A 103 13.10 -7.06 -4.98
CA CYS A 103 13.16 -6.32 -6.23
C CYS A 103 13.85 -4.97 -6.03
N PRO A 104 15.20 -4.91 -6.00
CA PRO A 104 15.94 -3.65 -5.85
C PRO A 104 15.60 -2.62 -6.94
N GLU A 105 15.21 -3.08 -8.13
CA GLU A 105 14.74 -2.24 -9.24
C GLU A 105 13.53 -1.39 -8.87
N LEU A 106 12.60 -1.95 -8.09
CA LEU A 106 11.38 -1.27 -7.64
C LEU A 106 11.56 -0.49 -6.33
N ALA A 107 12.66 -0.72 -5.60
CA ALA A 107 12.90 -0.11 -4.30
C ALA A 107 12.97 1.42 -4.36
N HIS A 108 13.48 1.95 -5.47
CA HIS A 108 13.61 3.39 -5.69
C HIS A 108 12.30 4.08 -6.10
N HIS A 109 11.29 3.32 -6.49
CA HIS A 109 10.02 3.82 -7.03
C HIS A 109 8.81 3.52 -6.14
N GLY A 110 9.02 3.01 -4.92
CA GLY A 110 7.94 2.83 -3.96
C GLY A 110 7.26 4.15 -3.58
N VAL A 111 6.03 4.08 -3.08
CA VAL A 111 5.26 5.27 -2.63
C VAL A 111 6.09 6.12 -1.67
N LEU A 112 6.78 5.49 -0.72
CA LEU A 112 7.68 6.18 0.21
C LEU A 112 8.87 6.81 -0.51
N GLY A 113 9.50 6.11 -1.45
CA GLY A 113 10.59 6.63 -2.27
C GLY A 113 10.15 7.80 -3.16
N GLY A 114 8.94 7.75 -3.71
CA GLY A 114 8.33 8.84 -4.46
C GLY A 114 8.09 10.08 -3.59
N VAL A 115 7.50 9.88 -2.43
CA VAL A 115 7.23 10.97 -1.46
C VAL A 115 8.54 11.60 -0.97
N VAL A 116 9.51 10.78 -0.56
CA VAL A 116 10.83 11.28 -0.10
C VAL A 116 11.52 12.07 -1.21
N ARG A 117 11.50 11.56 -2.44
CA ARG A 117 12.10 12.26 -3.58
C ARG A 117 11.41 13.57 -3.90
N SER A 118 10.07 13.61 -3.85
CA SER A 118 9.28 14.84 -4.06
C SER A 118 9.57 15.88 -2.97
N VAL A 119 9.66 15.45 -1.73
CA VAL A 119 10.01 16.34 -0.60
C VAL A 119 11.42 16.88 -0.75
N LEU A 120 12.40 16.01 -1.07
CA LEU A 120 13.79 16.44 -1.27
C LEU A 120 13.94 17.40 -2.48
N ALA A 121 13.23 17.13 -3.58
CA ALA A 121 13.22 18.01 -4.74
C ALA A 121 12.60 19.37 -4.41
N TYR A 122 11.52 19.39 -3.61
CA TYR A 122 10.90 20.62 -3.14
C TYR A 122 11.87 21.46 -2.29
N TRP A 123 12.60 20.82 -1.38
CA TRP A 123 13.59 21.47 -0.54
C TRP A 123 14.77 22.01 -1.35
N ASP A 124 15.30 21.25 -2.30
CA ASP A 124 16.42 21.67 -3.14
C ASP A 124 16.05 22.87 -4.04
N ASN A 125 14.84 22.86 -4.60
CA ASN A 125 14.34 23.97 -5.41
C ASN A 125 13.97 25.21 -4.57
N GLY A 126 13.59 25.03 -3.31
CA GLY A 126 13.27 26.14 -2.38
C GLY A 126 14.51 26.82 -1.78
N VAL A 127 15.65 26.12 -1.79
CA VAL A 127 16.91 26.64 -1.21
C VAL A 127 17.81 27.31 -2.24
N ARG A 128 17.61 27.03 -3.55
CA ARG A 128 18.38 27.71 -4.62
C ARG A 128 17.72 29.05 -4.97
N PRO A 129 18.37 30.20 -4.70
CA PRO A 129 17.90 31.46 -5.23
C PRO A 129 17.99 31.41 -6.77
N THR A 130 16.90 31.79 -7.43
CA THR A 130 16.88 31.96 -8.88
C THR A 130 18.01 32.89 -9.30
N PRO A 131 18.90 32.50 -10.24
CA PRO A 131 19.86 33.46 -10.78
C PRO A 131 19.08 34.60 -11.45
N GLY A 132 19.33 35.81 -11.00
CA GLY A 132 18.69 36.99 -11.55
C GLY A 132 19.03 37.13 -13.04
N PRO A 133 18.13 37.77 -13.82
CA PRO A 133 18.42 38.04 -15.25
C PRO A 133 19.62 38.98 -15.36
N HIS A 134 20.61 38.57 -16.14
CA HIS A 134 21.67 39.42 -16.56
C HIS A 134 21.23 40.29 -17.74
#